data_5b84c5a200934385ac49bbeb83c34e76
#
_entry.id   5b84c5a200934385ac49bbeb83c34e76
#
_cell.length_a   1.000
_cell.length_b   1.000
_cell.length_c   1.000
_cell.angle_alpha   90.00
_cell.angle_beta   90.00
_cell.angle_gamma   90.00
#
_symmetry.space_group_name_H-M   'P 1'
#
loop_
_entity.id
_entity.type
_entity.pdbx_description
1 polymer ?
#
loop_
_entity_poly.entity_id
_entity_poly.type
_entity_poly.pdbx_seq_one_letter_code
_entity_poly.pdbx_strand_id
1 'polypeptide(L)'
;KFVTSRQIRERLTKELLVNVALRVEDTDDADVFRVSGRGELHLTILLENMRREGYEIAVGKPRVVYKEIDGVKCEPYENLTVDVEDETQGNVMEELGRRKGELTNMESDGLGRTRLEYKIPARGLIGFQGEFLTMTKGTGLMSHVFEEYAAAKSEMPGRRNGVLISSEKGEAVAYALWKLQERGRMFVSHGDKLYEGMVIGIHSRDNDLIVNPIKGKQLTNVRSSGTDEAVRLVPPILMTLEYAVEFIDD
;
A
#
# COMPACT_ATOMS: atom_id res chain seq x y z
N LYS A 1 -22.61 -8.41 -0.90
CA LYS A 1 -24.02 -8.35 -1.32
C LYS A 1 -24.15 -8.10 -2.82
N PHE A 2 -23.26 -7.29 -3.38
CA PHE A 2 -23.16 -6.98 -4.80
C PHE A 2 -21.82 -7.45 -5.33
N VAL A 3 -21.81 -8.54 -6.10
CA VAL A 3 -20.57 -9.24 -6.50
C VAL A 3 -20.46 -9.44 -8.01
N THR A 4 -21.49 -9.06 -8.78
CA THR A 4 -21.47 -9.27 -10.23
C THR A 4 -20.90 -8.06 -10.97
N SER A 5 -20.17 -8.30 -12.04
CA SER A 5 -19.63 -7.26 -12.93
C SER A 5 -20.70 -6.30 -13.44
N ARG A 6 -21.89 -6.80 -13.72
CA ARG A 6 -23.05 -5.96 -14.12
C ARG A 6 -23.42 -4.95 -13.02
N GLN A 7 -23.50 -5.39 -11.75
CA GLN A 7 -23.84 -4.50 -10.63
C GLN A 7 -22.75 -3.46 -10.40
N ILE A 8 -21.47 -3.86 -10.53
CA ILE A 8 -20.32 -2.96 -10.42
C ILE A 8 -20.38 -1.92 -11.55
N ARG A 9 -20.63 -2.34 -12.79
CA ARG A 9 -20.79 -1.43 -13.94
C ARG A 9 -21.92 -0.41 -13.72
N GLU A 10 -23.10 -0.87 -13.30
CA GLU A 10 -24.24 0.01 -13.03
C GLU A 10 -23.92 1.06 -11.96
N ARG A 11 -23.17 0.66 -10.93
CA ARG A 11 -22.74 1.57 -9.86
C ARG A 11 -21.72 2.60 -10.38
N LEU A 12 -20.71 2.15 -11.13
CA LEU A 12 -19.72 3.03 -11.74
C LEU A 12 -20.36 4.02 -12.72
N THR A 13 -21.34 3.57 -13.52
CA THR A 13 -22.08 4.43 -14.44
C THR A 13 -22.84 5.53 -13.68
N LYS A 14 -23.46 5.20 -12.54
CA LYS A 14 -24.13 6.21 -11.70
C LYS A 14 -23.11 7.22 -11.13
N GLU A 15 -21.93 6.78 -10.76
CA GLU A 15 -20.88 7.68 -10.27
C GLU A 15 -20.46 8.69 -11.33
N LEU A 16 -20.36 8.29 -12.60
CA LEU A 16 -19.99 9.18 -13.70
C LEU A 16 -20.97 10.35 -13.88
N LEU A 17 -22.21 10.22 -13.43
CA LEU A 17 -23.21 11.30 -13.55
C LEU A 17 -22.91 12.48 -12.61
N VAL A 18 -22.25 12.22 -11.50
CA VAL A 18 -21.98 13.20 -10.45
C VAL A 18 -20.49 13.53 -10.28
N ASN A 19 -19.62 12.68 -10.81
CA ASN A 19 -18.16 12.78 -10.65
C ASN A 19 -17.49 12.99 -12.01
N VAL A 20 -17.40 14.23 -12.45
CA VAL A 20 -16.85 14.63 -13.76
C VAL A 20 -15.36 14.33 -13.92
N ALA A 21 -14.65 14.09 -12.84
CA ALA A 21 -13.22 13.79 -12.85
C ALA A 21 -12.93 12.28 -12.93
N LEU A 22 -13.97 11.45 -12.87
CA LEU A 22 -13.86 10.00 -12.99
C LEU A 22 -13.99 9.59 -14.44
N ARG A 23 -13.23 8.60 -14.84
CA ARG A 23 -13.34 7.93 -16.14
C ARG A 23 -13.39 6.43 -15.92
N VAL A 24 -14.31 5.76 -16.59
CA VAL A 24 -14.50 4.30 -16.57
C VAL A 24 -14.42 3.79 -17.99
N GLU A 25 -13.56 2.82 -18.22
CA GLU A 25 -13.33 2.18 -19.49
C GLU A 25 -13.48 0.67 -19.36
N ASP A 26 -14.09 0.04 -20.35
CA ASP A 26 -14.10 -1.41 -20.46
C ASP A 26 -12.71 -1.91 -20.84
N THR A 27 -12.40 -3.13 -20.43
CA THR A 27 -11.18 -3.83 -20.83
C THR A 27 -11.53 -5.01 -21.74
N ASP A 28 -10.53 -5.73 -22.23
CA ASP A 28 -10.71 -6.97 -22.99
C ASP A 28 -11.41 -8.06 -22.17
N ASP A 29 -11.32 -7.97 -20.84
CA ASP A 29 -12.05 -8.81 -19.90
C ASP A 29 -13.34 -8.13 -19.47
N ALA A 30 -14.48 -8.76 -19.73
CA ALA A 30 -15.82 -8.23 -19.42
C ALA A 30 -16.08 -8.02 -17.92
N ASP A 31 -15.30 -8.66 -17.06
CA ASP A 31 -15.41 -8.58 -15.61
C ASP A 31 -14.44 -7.55 -14.99
N VAL A 32 -13.59 -6.92 -15.81
CA VAL A 32 -12.57 -5.96 -15.37
C VAL A 32 -12.84 -4.57 -15.95
N PHE A 33 -12.87 -3.57 -15.08
CA PHE A 33 -13.05 -2.16 -15.44
C PHE A 33 -11.78 -1.37 -15.14
N ARG A 34 -11.38 -0.53 -16.08
CA ARG A 34 -10.34 0.47 -15.84
C ARG A 34 -10.98 1.75 -15.33
N VAL A 35 -10.65 2.12 -14.11
CA VAL A 35 -11.19 3.32 -13.46
C VAL A 35 -10.04 4.31 -13.25
N SER A 36 -10.18 5.51 -13.83
CA SER A 36 -9.18 6.58 -13.73
C SER A 36 -9.76 7.79 -13.01
N GLY A 37 -8.96 8.41 -12.14
CA GLY A 37 -9.35 9.57 -11.35
C GLY A 37 -8.21 10.58 -11.24
N ARG A 38 -8.42 11.65 -10.45
CA ARG A 38 -7.42 12.71 -10.24
C ARG A 38 -6.17 12.24 -9.51
N GLY A 39 -6.30 11.19 -8.70
CA GLY A 39 -5.21 10.64 -7.89
C GLY A 39 -5.70 9.53 -6.98
N GLU A 40 -4.80 9.03 -6.16
CA GLU A 40 -5.03 7.89 -5.28
C GLU A 40 -6.20 8.12 -4.30
N LEU A 41 -6.22 9.25 -3.59
CA LEU A 41 -7.28 9.59 -2.65
C LEU A 41 -8.66 9.62 -3.29
N HIS A 42 -8.77 10.14 -4.53
CA HIS A 42 -10.04 10.18 -5.25
C HIS A 42 -10.59 8.79 -5.53
N LEU A 43 -9.73 7.86 -5.97
CA LEU A 43 -10.09 6.47 -6.21
C LEU A 43 -10.37 5.71 -4.92
N THR A 44 -9.59 5.94 -3.88
CA THR A 44 -9.78 5.32 -2.55
C THR A 44 -11.13 5.70 -1.94
N ILE A 45 -11.57 6.96 -2.07
CA ILE A 45 -12.91 7.39 -1.62
C ILE A 45 -14.01 6.66 -2.38
N LEU A 46 -13.89 6.51 -3.70
CA LEU A 46 -14.85 5.74 -4.49
C LEU A 46 -14.94 4.29 -4.01
N LEU A 47 -13.80 3.63 -3.84
CA LEU A 47 -13.71 2.24 -3.37
C LEU A 47 -14.34 2.08 -1.98
N GLU A 48 -14.06 3.00 -1.06
CA GLU A 48 -14.62 2.97 0.30
C GLU A 48 -16.15 3.16 0.28
N ASN A 49 -16.67 4.07 -0.55
CA ASN A 49 -18.10 4.24 -0.71
C ASN A 49 -18.76 2.96 -1.25
N MET A 50 -18.19 2.35 -2.27
CA MET A 50 -18.68 1.08 -2.82
C MET A 50 -18.63 -0.04 -1.78
N ARG A 51 -17.55 -0.15 -1.01
CA ARG A 51 -17.42 -1.12 0.09
C ARG A 51 -18.53 -0.94 1.14
N ARG A 52 -18.81 0.30 1.55
CA ARG A 52 -19.88 0.63 2.52
C ARG A 52 -21.27 0.32 1.97
N GLU A 53 -21.48 0.47 0.68
CA GLU A 53 -22.72 0.08 -0.01
C GLU A 53 -22.89 -1.45 -0.10
N GLY A 54 -21.82 -2.22 0.18
CA GLY A 54 -21.84 -3.69 0.20
C GLY A 54 -21.39 -4.33 -1.10
N TYR A 55 -20.61 -3.63 -1.92
CA TYR A 55 -19.93 -4.20 -3.06
C TYR A 55 -18.68 -4.98 -2.63
N GLU A 56 -18.48 -6.14 -3.21
CA GLU A 56 -17.24 -6.93 -3.09
C GLU A 56 -16.50 -6.85 -4.41
N ILE A 57 -15.34 -6.23 -4.38
CA ILE A 57 -14.53 -5.93 -5.57
C ILE A 57 -13.08 -6.32 -5.33
N ALA A 58 -12.43 -6.81 -6.37
CA ALA A 58 -10.98 -6.94 -6.41
C ALA A 58 -10.37 -5.67 -7.02
N VAL A 59 -9.35 -5.13 -6.39
CA VAL A 59 -8.67 -3.91 -6.82
C VAL A 59 -7.26 -4.26 -7.24
N GLY A 60 -6.90 -3.93 -8.48
CA GLY A 60 -5.53 -4.09 -8.98
C GLY A 60 -4.63 -2.94 -8.56
N LYS A 61 -3.32 -3.11 -8.77
CA LYS A 61 -2.30 -2.09 -8.48
C LYS A 61 -2.61 -0.78 -9.18
N PRO A 62 -2.62 0.35 -8.46
CA PRO A 62 -2.77 1.67 -9.06
C PRO A 62 -1.63 1.97 -10.03
N ARG A 63 -1.98 2.53 -11.18
CA ARG A 63 -1.00 2.91 -12.22
C ARG A 63 -1.27 4.33 -12.67
N VAL A 64 -0.22 5.09 -12.94
CA VAL A 64 -0.35 6.41 -13.55
C VAL A 64 -0.77 6.29 -15.02
N VAL A 65 -1.49 7.28 -15.50
CA VAL A 65 -1.89 7.34 -16.92
C VAL A 65 -0.73 7.90 -17.74
N TYR A 66 -0.16 7.09 -18.62
CA TYR A 66 0.84 7.53 -19.58
C TYR A 66 0.20 8.24 -20.77
N LYS A 67 0.93 9.15 -21.38
CA LYS A 67 0.56 9.81 -22.65
C LYS A 67 1.72 9.68 -23.63
N GLU A 68 1.41 9.66 -24.90
CA GLU A 68 2.40 9.82 -25.96
C GLU A 68 2.35 11.28 -26.44
N ILE A 69 3.48 11.96 -26.34
CA ILE A 69 3.64 13.36 -26.75
C ILE A 69 4.85 13.39 -27.69
N ASP A 70 4.62 13.80 -28.92
CA ASP A 70 5.65 13.86 -29.98
C ASP A 70 6.41 12.54 -30.17
N GLY A 71 5.72 11.39 -30.06
CA GLY A 71 6.31 10.06 -30.18
C GLY A 71 7.10 9.59 -28.94
N VAL A 72 7.08 10.37 -27.86
CA VAL A 72 7.75 10.02 -26.59
C VAL A 72 6.71 9.60 -25.57
N LYS A 73 6.93 8.47 -24.91
CA LYS A 73 6.12 8.04 -23.77
C LYS A 73 6.38 8.96 -22.59
N CYS A 74 5.33 9.67 -22.14
CA CYS A 74 5.38 10.63 -21.04
C CYS A 74 4.55 10.14 -19.86
N GLU A 75 4.99 10.49 -18.65
CA GLU A 75 4.30 10.26 -17.39
C GLU A 75 4.05 11.58 -16.66
N PRO A 76 3.05 11.63 -15.75
CA PRO A 76 2.79 12.83 -14.97
C PRO A 76 3.90 13.04 -13.92
N TYR A 77 4.33 14.28 -13.78
CA TYR A 77 5.25 14.74 -12.73
C TYR A 77 4.54 15.67 -11.78
N GLU A 78 4.97 15.63 -10.53
CA GLU A 78 4.45 16.47 -9.47
C GLU A 78 5.57 17.24 -8.79
N ASN A 79 5.25 18.46 -8.36
CA ASN A 79 6.05 19.23 -7.42
C ASN A 79 5.69 18.78 -6.01
N LEU A 80 6.64 18.12 -5.35
CA LEU A 80 6.53 17.65 -4.00
C LEU A 80 7.27 18.61 -3.08
N THR A 81 6.60 19.06 -2.02
CA THR A 81 7.21 19.81 -0.92
C THR A 81 7.09 18.99 0.35
N VAL A 82 8.20 18.77 1.03
CA VAL A 82 8.24 18.11 2.35
C VAL A 82 8.98 19.00 3.36
N ASP A 83 8.39 19.11 4.55
CA ASP A 83 9.01 19.74 5.73
C ASP A 83 9.36 18.65 6.74
N VAL A 84 10.63 18.48 7.03
CA VAL A 84 11.14 17.39 7.88
C VAL A 84 12.11 17.92 8.97
N GLU A 85 12.23 17.17 10.04
CA GLU A 85 13.29 17.42 11.04
C GLU A 85 14.66 17.05 10.45
N ASP A 86 15.69 17.80 10.80
CA ASP A 86 17.05 17.61 10.27
C ASP A 86 17.58 16.19 10.52
N GLU A 87 17.16 15.53 11.62
CA GLU A 87 17.53 14.16 11.93
C GLU A 87 17.00 13.15 10.91
N THR A 88 15.82 13.41 10.31
CA THR A 88 15.14 12.49 9.38
C THR A 88 15.38 12.84 7.93
N GLN A 89 15.93 14.01 7.66
CA GLN A 89 16.17 14.56 6.33
C GLN A 89 16.90 13.56 5.41
N GLY A 90 18.01 12.97 5.88
CA GLY A 90 18.83 12.07 5.09
C GLY A 90 18.06 10.85 4.59
N ASN A 91 17.26 10.22 5.45
CA ASN A 91 16.45 9.05 5.10
C ASN A 91 15.37 9.40 4.06
N VAL A 92 14.73 10.58 4.23
CA VAL A 92 13.71 11.06 3.29
C VAL A 92 14.33 11.36 1.92
N MET A 93 15.49 12.00 1.89
CA MET A 93 16.21 12.29 0.64
C MET A 93 16.64 11.02 -0.10
N GLU A 94 17.14 10.02 0.62
CA GLU A 94 17.51 8.73 0.05
C GLU A 94 16.30 8.04 -0.60
N GLU A 95 15.17 7.99 0.11
CA GLU A 95 13.96 7.35 -0.38
C GLU A 95 13.37 8.09 -1.60
N LEU A 96 13.32 9.43 -1.57
CA LEU A 96 12.87 10.22 -2.70
C LEU A 96 13.78 10.06 -3.93
N GLY A 97 15.09 9.95 -3.72
CA GLY A 97 16.04 9.64 -4.79
C GLY A 97 15.80 8.25 -5.41
N ARG A 98 15.54 7.23 -4.58
CA ARG A 98 15.15 5.89 -5.04
C ARG A 98 13.87 5.91 -5.87
N ARG A 99 12.93 6.77 -5.51
CA ARG A 99 11.65 7.01 -6.21
C ARG A 99 11.77 7.96 -7.41
N LYS A 100 13.00 8.23 -7.87
CA LYS A 100 13.32 9.06 -9.04
C LYS A 100 12.95 10.54 -8.86
N GLY A 101 12.80 11.02 -7.63
CA GLY A 101 12.67 12.44 -7.33
C GLY A 101 13.98 13.19 -7.61
N GLU A 102 13.87 14.38 -8.17
CA GLU A 102 14.96 15.33 -8.39
C GLU A 102 14.80 16.49 -7.42
N LEU A 103 15.78 16.71 -6.55
CA LEU A 103 15.78 17.82 -5.62
C LEU A 103 15.91 19.14 -6.40
N THR A 104 14.94 20.02 -6.24
CA THR A 104 14.91 21.34 -6.91
C THR A 104 15.29 22.46 -5.97
N ASN A 105 14.93 22.36 -4.69
CA ASN A 105 15.27 23.35 -3.67
C ASN A 105 15.40 22.72 -2.29
N MET A 106 16.20 23.32 -1.43
CA MET A 106 16.39 22.93 -0.04
C MET A 106 16.63 24.16 0.82
N GLU A 107 15.79 24.37 1.83
CA GLU A 107 15.86 25.51 2.74
C GLU A 107 15.76 25.02 4.19
N SER A 108 16.75 25.36 5.01
CA SER A 108 16.69 25.14 6.46
C SER A 108 16.14 26.37 7.15
N ASP A 109 15.29 26.16 8.16
CA ASP A 109 14.76 27.24 9.00
C ASP A 109 15.76 27.69 10.09
N GLY A 110 16.89 26.97 10.24
CA GLY A 110 17.88 27.19 11.29
C GLY A 110 17.41 26.83 12.70
N LEU A 111 16.23 26.22 12.84
CA LEU A 111 15.59 25.83 14.09
C LEU A 111 15.41 24.31 14.20
N GLY A 112 16.01 23.55 13.29
CA GLY A 112 16.00 22.09 13.30
C GLY A 112 15.02 21.45 12.29
N ARG A 113 14.48 22.26 11.36
CA ARG A 113 13.64 21.76 10.27
C ARG A 113 14.18 22.22 8.92
N THR A 114 14.01 21.34 7.95
CA THR A 114 14.41 21.58 6.56
C THR A 114 13.23 21.35 5.64
N ARG A 115 12.98 22.29 4.73
CA ARG A 115 12.06 22.17 3.60
C ARG A 115 12.82 21.67 2.39
N LEU A 116 12.29 20.62 1.77
CA LEU A 116 12.81 20.04 0.54
C LEU A 116 11.74 20.12 -0.54
N GLU A 117 12.13 20.57 -1.72
CA GLU A 117 11.26 20.58 -2.89
C GLU A 117 11.81 19.66 -3.97
N TYR A 118 10.94 18.85 -4.53
CA TYR A 118 11.29 17.84 -5.52
C TYR A 118 10.37 17.90 -6.73
N LYS A 119 10.95 17.67 -7.90
CA LYS A 119 10.21 17.24 -9.08
C LYS A 119 10.25 15.72 -9.13
N ILE A 120 9.09 15.06 -9.03
CA ILE A 120 9.01 13.60 -8.91
C ILE A 120 7.93 13.03 -9.84
N PRO A 121 8.18 11.87 -10.49
CA PRO A 121 7.11 11.17 -11.19
C PRO A 121 5.96 10.80 -10.23
N ALA A 122 4.71 11.06 -10.60
CA ALA A 122 3.56 10.81 -9.74
C ALA A 122 3.48 9.35 -9.24
N ARG A 123 3.94 8.37 -10.05
CA ARG A 123 4.03 6.97 -9.61
C ARG A 123 5.00 6.74 -8.45
N GLY A 124 5.98 7.63 -8.26
CA GLY A 124 6.90 7.61 -7.12
C GLY A 124 6.24 8.02 -5.81
N LEU A 125 5.09 8.68 -5.85
CA LEU A 125 4.32 9.07 -4.67
C LEU A 125 3.29 8.02 -4.24
N ILE A 126 2.97 7.06 -5.11
CA ILE A 126 2.09 5.95 -4.75
C ILE A 126 2.74 5.17 -3.59
N GLY A 127 2.02 5.04 -2.48
CA GLY A 127 2.50 4.38 -1.28
C GLY A 127 3.57 5.14 -0.47
N PHE A 128 3.91 6.36 -0.85
CA PHE A 128 4.95 7.12 -0.15
C PHE A 128 4.47 7.74 1.16
N GLN A 129 3.20 8.11 1.27
CA GLN A 129 2.70 8.83 2.45
C GLN A 129 2.85 8.03 3.74
N GLY A 130 2.54 6.74 3.72
CA GLY A 130 2.68 5.85 4.88
C GLY A 130 4.14 5.68 5.30
N GLU A 131 5.03 5.47 4.33
CA GLU A 131 6.48 5.39 4.57
C GLU A 131 7.04 6.70 5.08
N PHE A 132 6.65 7.83 4.49
CA PHE A 132 7.06 9.18 4.90
C PHE A 132 6.72 9.47 6.36
N LEU A 133 5.48 9.20 6.77
CA LEU A 133 5.05 9.35 8.17
C LEU A 133 5.85 8.45 9.11
N THR A 134 6.17 7.23 8.69
CA THR A 134 6.99 6.31 9.49
C THR A 134 8.43 6.81 9.60
N MET A 135 9.05 7.24 8.51
CA MET A 135 10.42 7.78 8.50
C MET A 135 10.56 9.04 9.33
N THR A 136 9.54 9.90 9.32
CA THR A 136 9.53 11.17 10.05
C THR A 136 8.90 11.08 11.44
N LYS A 137 8.62 9.86 11.94
CA LYS A 137 7.97 9.63 13.24
C LYS A 137 6.64 10.40 13.41
N GLY A 138 5.96 10.68 12.29
CA GLY A 138 4.71 11.44 12.22
C GLY A 138 4.87 12.97 12.29
N THR A 139 6.08 13.51 12.34
CA THR A 139 6.33 14.97 12.45
C THR A 139 6.49 15.67 11.09
N GLY A 140 6.68 14.90 10.02
CA GLY A 140 6.85 15.42 8.66
C GLY A 140 5.56 15.94 8.07
N LEU A 141 5.66 17.02 7.31
CA LEU A 141 4.56 17.57 6.50
C LEU A 141 4.87 17.33 5.03
N MET A 142 3.87 16.95 4.26
CA MET A 142 4.00 16.67 2.84
C MET A 142 2.84 17.28 2.06
N SER A 143 3.15 17.91 0.95
CA SER A 143 2.18 18.36 -0.05
C SER A 143 2.74 18.16 -1.46
N HIS A 144 1.88 17.85 -2.41
CA HIS A 144 2.29 17.68 -3.80
C HIS A 144 1.20 18.20 -4.74
N VAL A 145 1.63 18.70 -5.89
CA VAL A 145 0.76 19.28 -6.91
C VAL A 145 1.25 18.84 -8.29
N PHE A 146 0.32 18.45 -9.16
CA PHE A 146 0.64 18.14 -10.56
C PHE A 146 1.35 19.33 -11.24
N GLU A 147 2.42 19.03 -11.94
CA GLU A 147 3.18 20.02 -12.70
C GLU A 147 2.97 19.86 -14.21
N GLU A 148 3.46 18.77 -14.76
CA GLU A 148 3.44 18.55 -16.20
C GLU A 148 3.51 17.04 -16.57
N TYR A 149 3.36 16.76 -17.85
CA TYR A 149 3.75 15.48 -18.43
C TYR A 149 5.14 15.62 -19.04
N ALA A 150 6.09 14.76 -18.63
CA ALA A 150 7.44 14.71 -19.18
C ALA A 150 7.84 13.27 -19.48
N ALA A 151 8.96 13.10 -20.18
CA ALA A 151 9.46 11.78 -20.59
C ALA A 151 9.52 10.80 -19.39
N ALA A 152 8.97 9.61 -19.61
CA ALA A 152 8.92 8.59 -18.57
C ALA A 152 10.33 8.12 -18.19
N LYS A 153 10.63 8.08 -16.88
CA LYS A 153 11.88 7.53 -16.35
C LYS A 153 11.87 6.00 -16.41
N SER A 154 13.04 5.40 -16.18
CA SER A 154 13.18 3.95 -16.02
C SER A 154 12.26 3.40 -14.93
N GLU A 155 12.05 2.10 -14.93
CA GLU A 155 11.28 1.41 -13.91
C GLU A 155 11.77 1.76 -12.51
N MET A 156 10.84 1.83 -11.59
CA MET A 156 11.14 1.98 -10.16
C MET A 156 11.21 0.59 -9.53
N PRO A 157 12.07 0.41 -8.54
CA PRO A 157 12.04 -0.82 -7.76
C PRO A 157 10.65 -0.99 -7.15
N GLY A 158 10.11 -2.19 -7.23
CA GLY A 158 8.87 -2.59 -6.58
C GLY A 158 8.98 -2.58 -5.05
N ARG A 159 8.00 -3.20 -4.39
CA ARG A 159 8.00 -3.37 -2.94
C ARG A 159 9.31 -4.01 -2.46
N ARG A 160 9.91 -3.48 -1.38
CA ARG A 160 11.17 -4.01 -0.82
C ARG A 160 11.00 -5.39 -0.20
N ASN A 161 9.85 -5.65 0.38
CA ASN A 161 9.58 -6.81 1.20
C ASN A 161 8.54 -7.72 0.54
N GLY A 162 8.75 -9.02 0.63
CA GLY A 162 7.76 -10.01 0.26
C GLY A 162 6.59 -10.06 1.25
N VAL A 163 5.69 -11.02 1.07
CA VAL A 163 4.53 -11.23 1.92
C VAL A 163 4.56 -12.61 2.58
N LEU A 164 3.84 -12.71 3.70
CA LEU A 164 3.51 -13.97 4.34
C LEU A 164 2.13 -14.40 3.86
N ILE A 165 2.04 -15.59 3.26
CA ILE A 165 0.82 -16.12 2.64
C ILE A 165 0.35 -17.33 3.41
N SER A 166 -0.94 -17.38 3.76
CA SER A 166 -1.52 -18.55 4.44
C SER A 166 -1.57 -19.77 3.53
N SER A 167 -1.04 -20.90 4.00
CA SER A 167 -1.09 -22.19 3.30
C SER A 167 -2.42 -22.92 3.42
N GLU A 168 -3.28 -22.50 4.34
CA GLU A 168 -4.48 -23.24 4.69
C GLU A 168 -5.62 -22.32 5.12
N LYS A 169 -6.85 -22.83 5.00
CA LYS A 169 -8.07 -22.19 5.53
C LYS A 169 -8.26 -22.58 6.98
N GLY A 170 -8.58 -21.61 7.85
CA GLY A 170 -8.87 -21.85 9.26
C GLY A 170 -8.90 -20.60 10.09
N GLU A 171 -8.72 -20.72 11.40
CA GLU A 171 -8.58 -19.58 12.32
C GLU A 171 -7.11 -19.44 12.75
N ALA A 172 -6.62 -18.20 12.76
CA ALA A 172 -5.26 -17.91 13.20
C ALA A 172 -5.04 -18.27 14.66
N VAL A 173 -3.98 -19.04 14.94
CA VAL A 173 -3.65 -19.51 16.27
C VAL A 173 -2.52 -18.68 16.88
N ALA A 174 -2.68 -18.21 18.12
CA ALA A 174 -1.70 -17.36 18.80
C ALA A 174 -0.28 -17.94 18.77
N TYR A 175 -0.12 -19.22 19.02
CA TYR A 175 1.19 -19.88 19.01
C TYR A 175 1.87 -19.86 17.63
N ALA A 176 1.10 -20.06 16.56
CA ALA A 176 1.62 -19.98 15.19
C ALA A 176 2.02 -18.53 14.84
N LEU A 177 1.17 -17.57 15.13
CA LEU A 177 1.46 -16.15 14.91
C LEU A 177 2.70 -15.70 15.67
N TRP A 178 2.86 -16.14 16.92
CA TRP A 178 4.04 -15.83 17.74
C TRP A 178 5.34 -16.31 17.08
N LYS A 179 5.36 -17.50 16.51
CA LYS A 179 6.52 -17.99 15.75
C LYS A 179 6.74 -17.22 14.44
N LEU A 180 5.65 -16.82 13.79
CA LEU A 180 5.72 -16.09 12.51
C LEU A 180 6.18 -14.64 12.67
N GLN A 181 6.07 -14.05 13.86
CA GLN A 181 6.59 -12.71 14.16
C GLN A 181 8.10 -12.57 13.93
N GLU A 182 8.87 -13.65 14.06
CA GLU A 182 10.30 -13.66 13.74
C GLU A 182 10.58 -13.48 12.24
N ARG A 183 9.58 -13.75 11.39
CA ARG A 183 9.70 -13.66 9.94
C ARG A 183 9.14 -12.37 9.35
N GLY A 184 8.37 -11.61 10.14
CA GLY A 184 7.79 -10.38 9.68
C GLY A 184 6.64 -9.86 10.55
N ARG A 185 5.95 -8.85 10.08
CA ARG A 185 4.83 -8.22 10.80
C ARG A 185 3.50 -8.72 10.26
N MET A 186 2.59 -9.07 11.17
CA MET A 186 1.29 -9.63 10.81
C MET A 186 0.26 -8.54 10.50
N PHE A 187 -0.71 -8.88 9.65
CA PHE A 187 -1.95 -8.14 9.40
C PHE A 187 -3.13 -8.71 10.17
N VAL A 188 -2.98 -9.92 10.69
CA VAL A 188 -4.04 -10.70 11.32
C VAL A 188 -3.77 -10.93 12.79
N SER A 189 -4.85 -11.06 13.56
CA SER A 189 -4.87 -11.37 14.99
C SER A 189 -5.23 -12.83 15.24
N HIS A 190 -5.01 -13.28 16.47
CA HIS A 190 -5.54 -14.56 16.93
C HIS A 190 -7.07 -14.62 16.80
N GLY A 191 -7.57 -15.73 16.26
CA GLY A 191 -9.00 -15.95 16.03
C GLY A 191 -9.54 -15.41 14.69
N ASP A 192 -8.72 -14.67 13.92
CA ASP A 192 -9.13 -14.21 12.59
C ASP A 192 -9.31 -15.40 11.64
N LYS A 193 -10.36 -15.31 10.81
CA LYS A 193 -10.65 -16.31 9.78
C LYS A 193 -9.77 -16.09 8.57
N LEU A 194 -9.06 -17.14 8.18
CA LEU A 194 -8.12 -17.13 7.09
C LEU A 194 -8.60 -18.05 5.95
N TYR A 195 -8.18 -17.74 4.74
CA TYR A 195 -8.32 -18.61 3.57
C TYR A 195 -6.95 -18.93 2.98
N GLU A 196 -6.85 -20.02 2.25
CA GLU A 196 -5.63 -20.41 1.54
C GLU A 196 -5.27 -19.33 0.49
N GLY A 197 -4.01 -18.92 0.45
CA GLY A 197 -3.57 -17.81 -0.40
C GLY A 197 -3.77 -16.41 0.19
N MET A 198 -4.39 -16.27 1.37
CA MET A 198 -4.55 -14.98 2.03
C MET A 198 -3.21 -14.39 2.43
N VAL A 199 -2.96 -13.13 2.08
CA VAL A 199 -1.82 -12.36 2.57
C VAL A 199 -2.06 -11.97 4.03
N ILE A 200 -1.23 -12.50 4.93
CA ILE A 200 -1.41 -12.36 6.38
C ILE A 200 -0.35 -11.51 7.07
N GLY A 201 0.64 -11.03 6.32
CA GLY A 201 1.70 -10.18 6.86
C GLY A 201 2.74 -9.77 5.84
N ILE A 202 3.66 -8.91 6.27
CA ILE A 202 4.84 -8.49 5.51
C ILE A 202 6.00 -9.40 5.91
N HIS A 203 6.68 -9.99 4.94
CA HIS A 203 7.90 -10.73 5.19
C HIS A 203 9.07 -9.78 5.43
N SER A 204 10.00 -10.11 6.31
CA SER A 204 11.21 -9.30 6.58
C SER A 204 12.25 -9.35 5.45
N ARG A 205 12.07 -10.26 4.48
CA ARG A 205 12.91 -10.41 3.30
C ARG A 205 12.14 -10.01 2.04
N ASP A 206 12.80 -9.95 0.92
CA ASP A 206 12.28 -9.57 -0.38
C ASP A 206 11.41 -10.63 -1.08
N ASN A 207 11.46 -11.88 -0.63
CA ASN A 207 10.70 -12.99 -1.21
C ASN A 207 9.39 -13.26 -0.45
N ASP A 208 8.38 -13.69 -1.17
CA ASP A 208 7.13 -14.19 -0.58
C ASP A 208 7.35 -15.54 0.10
N LEU A 209 6.64 -15.77 1.19
CA LEU A 209 6.75 -16.98 1.98
C LEU A 209 5.38 -17.55 2.35
N ILE A 210 5.14 -18.78 1.93
CA ILE A 210 3.95 -19.53 2.33
C ILE A 210 4.16 -20.08 3.72
N VAL A 211 3.23 -19.83 4.64
CA VAL A 211 3.32 -20.18 6.05
C VAL A 211 2.02 -20.78 6.56
N ASN A 212 2.10 -21.56 7.65
CA ASN A 212 0.91 -22.12 8.29
C ASN A 212 0.57 -21.36 9.59
N PRO A 213 -0.43 -20.47 9.57
CA PRO A 213 -0.83 -19.66 10.73
C PRO A 213 -1.83 -20.35 11.66
N ILE A 214 -2.29 -21.56 11.32
CA ILE A 214 -3.28 -22.32 12.08
C ILE A 214 -2.69 -23.48 12.89
N LYS A 215 -1.40 -23.76 12.72
CA LYS A 215 -0.75 -24.89 13.39
C LYS A 215 -0.57 -24.64 14.89
N GLY A 216 -1.39 -25.29 15.70
CA GLY A 216 -1.30 -25.24 17.16
C GLY A 216 0.01 -25.85 17.71
N LYS A 217 0.25 -25.61 19.01
CA LYS A 217 1.33 -26.28 19.75
C LYS A 217 1.02 -27.77 19.79
N GLN A 218 1.93 -28.61 19.30
CA GLN A 218 1.82 -30.06 19.55
C GLN A 218 2.00 -30.28 21.06
N LEU A 219 1.00 -30.88 21.70
CA LEU A 219 1.10 -31.32 23.08
C LEU A 219 2.14 -32.45 23.13
N THR A 220 3.33 -32.13 23.59
CA THR A 220 4.29 -33.18 23.98
C THR A 220 4.01 -33.56 25.41
N ASN A 221 3.83 -34.88 25.67
CA ASN A 221 3.67 -35.47 27.00
C ASN A 221 4.96 -35.41 27.83
N VAL A 222 5.57 -34.22 27.94
CA VAL A 222 6.70 -34.03 28.82
C VAL A 222 6.17 -33.44 30.13
N ARG A 223 6.29 -34.20 31.20
CA ARG A 223 6.06 -33.78 32.58
C ARG A 223 7.12 -32.75 33.01
N SER A 224 7.20 -31.61 32.40
CA SER A 224 7.91 -30.45 32.93
C SER A 224 6.88 -29.45 33.42
N SER A 225 6.81 -29.29 34.73
CA SER A 225 6.19 -28.18 35.43
C SER A 225 6.94 -26.88 35.13
N GLY A 226 7.17 -26.57 33.86
CA GLY A 226 7.73 -25.31 33.40
C GLY A 226 6.57 -24.41 33.01
N THR A 227 6.57 -23.24 33.59
CA THR A 227 5.70 -22.10 33.27
C THR A 227 5.38 -22.07 31.78
N ASP A 228 4.10 -22.14 31.43
CA ASP A 228 3.63 -21.78 30.08
C ASP A 228 4.05 -20.32 29.87
N GLU A 229 5.11 -20.12 29.08
CA GLU A 229 5.52 -18.79 28.70
C GLU A 229 4.35 -18.10 28.01
N ALA A 230 3.90 -17.00 28.59
CA ALA A 230 2.83 -16.22 28.03
C ALA A 230 3.23 -15.75 26.61
N VAL A 231 2.48 -16.22 25.60
CA VAL A 231 2.71 -15.85 24.21
C VAL A 231 2.43 -14.35 24.05
N ARG A 232 3.47 -13.56 23.84
CA ARG A 232 3.34 -12.13 23.58
C ARG A 232 3.27 -11.91 22.07
N LEU A 233 2.11 -11.45 21.60
CA LEU A 233 1.92 -11.05 20.21
C LEU A 233 2.16 -9.55 20.06
N VAL A 234 2.91 -9.19 19.02
CA VAL A 234 2.99 -7.81 18.57
C VAL A 234 1.67 -7.45 17.91
N PRO A 235 1.06 -6.30 18.22
CA PRO A 235 -0.16 -5.87 17.57
C PRO A 235 -0.02 -5.90 16.04
N PRO A 236 -1.02 -6.40 15.31
CA PRO A 236 -0.98 -6.45 13.85
C PRO A 236 -1.02 -5.04 13.26
N ILE A 237 -0.51 -4.91 12.05
CA ILE A 237 -0.71 -3.71 11.24
C ILE A 237 -2.18 -3.71 10.80
N LEU A 238 -2.91 -2.64 11.12
CA LEU A 238 -4.27 -2.48 10.64
C LEU A 238 -4.26 -2.20 9.14
N MET A 239 -4.89 -3.10 8.38
CA MET A 239 -5.05 -2.96 6.95
C MET A 239 -6.21 -2.00 6.66
N THR A 240 -5.92 -0.68 6.63
CA THR A 240 -6.86 0.31 6.11
C THR A 240 -6.92 0.20 4.59
N LEU A 241 -7.94 0.78 3.96
CA LEU A 241 -8.06 0.74 2.50
C LEU A 241 -6.90 1.50 1.84
N GLU A 242 -6.51 2.65 2.39
CA GLU A 242 -5.37 3.44 1.93
C GLU A 242 -4.09 2.60 1.95
N TYR A 243 -3.80 1.96 3.09
CA TYR A 243 -2.63 1.10 3.22
C TYR A 243 -2.69 -0.11 2.29
N ALA A 244 -3.89 -0.68 2.06
CA ALA A 244 -4.06 -1.80 1.14
C ALA A 244 -3.76 -1.38 -0.31
N VAL A 245 -4.25 -0.21 -0.74
CA VAL A 245 -4.00 0.32 -2.09
C VAL A 245 -2.52 0.60 -2.32
N GLU A 246 -1.83 1.14 -1.31
CA GLU A 246 -0.37 1.35 -1.32
C GLU A 246 0.41 0.02 -1.37
N PHE A 247 -0.12 -1.02 -0.71
CA PHE A 247 0.56 -2.30 -0.52
C PHE A 247 0.38 -3.28 -1.69
N ILE A 248 -0.68 -3.14 -2.50
CA ILE A 248 -0.95 -4.02 -3.64
C ILE A 248 0.23 -4.00 -4.61
N ASP A 249 0.68 -5.18 -5.01
CA ASP A 249 1.68 -5.41 -6.05
C ASP A 249 1.10 -6.27 -7.17
N ASP A 250 1.80 -6.39 -8.33
CA ASP A 250 1.38 -7.21 -9.48
C ASP A 250 1.42 -8.70 -9.17
#